data_9377b7db4529dfbb6f11c12b2ad8a3b6
#
_entry.id   9377b7db4529dfbb6f11c12b2ad8a3b6
#
_cell.length_a   1.000
_cell.length_b   1.000
_cell.length_c   1.000
_cell.angle_alpha   90.00
_cell.angle_beta   90.00
_cell.angle_gamma   90.00
#
_symmetry.space_group_name_H-M   'P 1'
#
loop_
_entity.id
_entity.type
_entity.pdbx_description
1 polymer ?
#
loop_
_entity_poly.entity_id
_entity_poly.type
_entity_poly.pdbx_seq_one_letter_code
_entity_poly.pdbx_strand_id
1 'polypeptide(L)'
;MNPASPDFSFETAALAGGALHVAGVDEVGRGPLAGPVTAAAVIMDPGNIPPGLNDSKRLTGAVRERLHDWLLSHARVAIAHASVDEIDSLNILRASHLAMERAVAELSPDHALIDGNMIPRNLGCGAQAIVKGDARSLSIAAASIVAKVTRDRIMVDLAQQYPGYGWERNAGYPTKTHLQALLDFGVTPVHRRSFGPVHNILCQGKSVTS
;
A
#
# COMPACT_ATOMS: atom_id res chain seq x y z
N MET A 1 21.67 -17.62 -7.80
CA MET A 1 21.27 -16.60 -8.79
C MET A 1 20.79 -15.39 -8.02
N ASN A 2 21.38 -14.21 -8.24
CA ASN A 2 20.77 -12.99 -7.71
C ASN A 2 19.38 -12.87 -8.33
N PRO A 3 18.32 -12.65 -7.54
CA PRO A 3 17.01 -12.38 -8.12
C PRO A 3 17.15 -11.15 -9.02
N ALA A 4 16.63 -11.27 -10.25
CA ALA A 4 16.67 -10.18 -11.22
C ALA A 4 16.10 -8.90 -10.58
N SER A 5 16.75 -7.77 -10.81
CA SER A 5 16.19 -6.46 -10.45
C SER A 5 14.97 -6.18 -11.33
N PRO A 6 13.97 -5.40 -10.87
CA PRO A 6 12.87 -4.97 -11.74
C PRO A 6 13.43 -4.24 -12.97
N ASP A 7 12.76 -4.43 -14.09
CA ASP A 7 13.09 -3.76 -15.36
C ASP A 7 11.84 -3.10 -15.97
N PHE A 8 12.00 -2.46 -17.13
CA PHE A 8 10.92 -1.74 -17.81
C PHE A 8 10.25 -2.60 -18.92
N SER A 9 10.40 -3.92 -18.90
CA SER A 9 9.93 -4.82 -19.94
C SER A 9 8.40 -4.88 -20.03
N PHE A 10 7.69 -4.88 -18.91
CA PHE A 10 6.23 -4.89 -18.88
C PHE A 10 5.64 -3.59 -19.39
N GLU A 11 6.20 -2.47 -19.00
CA GLU A 11 5.82 -1.15 -19.47
C GLU A 11 6.07 -1.01 -20.97
N THR A 12 7.25 -1.45 -21.43
CA THR A 12 7.61 -1.46 -22.86
C THR A 12 6.65 -2.30 -23.68
N ALA A 13 6.25 -3.47 -23.18
CA ALA A 13 5.30 -4.34 -23.86
C ALA A 13 3.91 -3.69 -23.96
N ALA A 14 3.43 -3.02 -22.90
CA ALA A 14 2.16 -2.32 -22.93
C ALA A 14 2.19 -1.10 -23.87
N LEU A 15 3.29 -0.33 -23.86
CA LEU A 15 3.51 0.80 -24.80
C LEU A 15 3.56 0.32 -26.25
N ALA A 16 4.25 -0.78 -26.55
CA ALA A 16 4.29 -1.40 -27.88
C ALA A 16 2.90 -1.93 -28.30
N GLY A 17 2.04 -2.28 -27.36
CA GLY A 17 0.65 -2.65 -27.57
C GLY A 17 -0.30 -1.48 -27.82
N GLY A 18 0.20 -0.23 -27.83
CA GLY A 18 -0.55 0.98 -28.16
C GLY A 18 -1.00 1.81 -26.95
N ALA A 19 -0.65 1.43 -25.71
CA ALA A 19 -0.85 2.30 -24.56
C ALA A 19 0.06 3.53 -24.63
N LEU A 20 -0.43 4.71 -24.24
CA LEU A 20 0.37 5.94 -24.16
C LEU A 20 0.88 6.19 -22.73
N HIS A 21 0.09 5.80 -21.73
CA HIS A 21 0.39 5.99 -20.32
C HIS A 21 0.20 4.66 -19.57
N VAL A 22 1.30 4.08 -19.11
CA VAL A 22 1.30 2.83 -18.35
C VAL A 22 1.60 3.12 -16.90
N ALA A 23 0.67 2.79 -16.00
CA ALA A 23 0.84 2.95 -14.57
C ALA A 23 1.21 1.63 -13.89
N GLY A 24 2.21 1.63 -13.03
CA GLY A 24 2.41 0.58 -12.03
C GLY A 24 1.58 0.87 -10.79
N VAL A 25 0.97 -0.14 -10.19
CA VAL A 25 0.06 0.00 -9.03
C VAL A 25 0.40 -1.04 -7.97
N ASP A 26 0.52 -0.60 -6.74
CA ASP A 26 0.75 -1.48 -5.57
C ASP A 26 0.03 -0.93 -4.34
N GLU A 27 -0.23 -1.82 -3.35
CA GLU A 27 -0.84 -1.47 -2.08
C GLU A 27 0.03 -1.87 -0.88
N VAL A 28 -0.17 -1.18 0.23
CA VAL A 28 0.44 -1.48 1.52
C VAL A 28 -0.57 -1.37 2.65
N GLY A 29 -0.36 -2.15 3.69
CA GLY A 29 -1.21 -2.03 4.88
C GLY A 29 -2.35 -3.03 4.94
N ARG A 30 -2.29 -4.19 4.30
CA ARG A 30 -3.32 -5.23 4.40
C ARG A 30 -3.32 -5.97 5.73
N GLY A 31 -2.13 -6.29 6.26
CA GLY A 31 -1.97 -7.07 7.52
C GLY A 31 -2.06 -6.32 8.85
N PRO A 32 -1.85 -4.99 8.93
CA PRO A 32 -1.97 -4.24 10.17
C PRO A 32 -3.36 -4.28 10.79
N LEU A 33 -3.40 -4.16 12.14
CA LEU A 33 -4.64 -4.08 12.94
C LEU A 33 -5.20 -2.65 13.03
N ALA A 34 -4.42 -1.65 12.61
CA ALA A 34 -4.78 -0.24 12.69
C ALA A 34 -4.37 0.54 11.43
N GLY A 35 -5.07 1.66 11.20
CA GLY A 35 -4.82 2.57 10.10
C GLY A 35 -5.36 2.09 8.75
N PRO A 36 -5.29 2.96 7.72
CA PRO A 36 -5.83 2.69 6.40
C PRO A 36 -5.02 1.62 5.64
N VAL A 37 -5.59 1.08 4.57
CA VAL A 37 -4.84 0.51 3.46
C VAL A 37 -4.56 1.62 2.45
N THR A 38 -3.34 1.66 1.92
CA THR A 38 -2.87 2.71 1.01
C THR A 38 -2.42 2.08 -0.29
N ALA A 39 -2.86 2.61 -1.41
CA ALA A 39 -2.36 2.26 -2.74
C ALA A 39 -1.73 3.47 -3.41
N ALA A 40 -0.77 3.22 -4.28
CA ALA A 40 -0.21 4.22 -5.18
C ALA A 40 -0.28 3.72 -6.62
N ALA A 41 -0.43 4.66 -7.55
CA ALA A 41 -0.26 4.47 -8.97
C ALA A 41 0.85 5.41 -9.46
N VAL A 42 1.77 4.91 -10.29
CA VAL A 42 2.93 5.68 -10.77
C VAL A 42 3.12 5.46 -12.26
N ILE A 43 3.17 6.56 -13.02
CA ILE A 43 3.56 6.59 -14.43
C ILE A 43 4.94 7.25 -14.50
N MET A 44 5.93 6.52 -15.00
CA MET A 44 7.30 7.03 -15.16
C MET A 44 7.60 7.38 -16.62
N ASP A 45 8.47 8.36 -16.82
CA ASP A 45 9.11 8.63 -18.08
C ASP A 45 10.22 7.58 -18.31
N PRO A 46 10.18 6.79 -19.41
CA PRO A 46 11.24 5.84 -19.75
C PRO A 46 12.64 6.47 -19.84
N GLY A 47 12.71 7.75 -20.22
CA GLY A 47 13.96 8.51 -20.30
C GLY A 47 14.48 9.04 -18.97
N ASN A 48 13.70 8.92 -17.88
CA ASN A 48 14.04 9.48 -16.59
C ASN A 48 13.66 8.52 -15.45
N ILE A 49 14.40 7.43 -15.30
CA ILE A 49 14.18 6.40 -14.26
C ILE A 49 15.27 6.51 -13.19
N PRO A 50 14.94 6.69 -11.90
CA PRO A 50 15.96 6.79 -10.86
C PRO A 50 16.63 5.44 -10.64
N PRO A 51 17.96 5.42 -10.44
CA PRO A 51 18.68 4.20 -10.14
C PRO A 51 18.30 3.66 -8.76
N GLY A 52 18.24 2.33 -8.64
CA GLY A 52 18.03 1.64 -7.37
C GLY A 52 16.57 1.38 -6.98
N LEU A 53 15.62 1.57 -7.89
CA LEU A 53 14.25 1.08 -7.69
C LEU A 53 14.25 -0.44 -7.48
N ASN A 54 13.55 -0.90 -6.47
CA ASN A 54 13.38 -2.31 -6.15
C ASN A 54 12.16 -2.47 -5.23
N ASP A 55 11.74 -3.70 -4.95
CA ASP A 55 10.79 -4.03 -3.89
C ASP A 55 11.11 -3.23 -2.61
N SER A 56 10.13 -2.48 -2.13
CA SER A 56 10.29 -1.55 -1.01
C SER A 56 10.81 -2.22 0.28
N LYS A 57 10.53 -3.51 0.46
CA LYS A 57 10.97 -4.31 1.62
C LYS A 57 12.47 -4.64 1.58
N ARG A 58 13.08 -4.55 0.39
CA ARG A 58 14.53 -4.81 0.17
C ARG A 58 15.37 -3.54 0.34
N LEU A 59 14.75 -2.38 0.42
CA LEU A 59 15.41 -1.09 0.55
C LEU A 59 15.49 -0.65 2.02
N THR A 60 16.55 0.08 2.37
CA THR A 60 16.61 0.75 3.68
C THR A 60 15.62 1.92 3.75
N GLY A 61 15.25 2.35 4.95
CA GLY A 61 14.35 3.49 5.15
C GLY A 61 14.83 4.75 4.41
N ALA A 62 16.11 5.10 4.57
CA ALA A 62 16.71 6.30 3.93
C ALA A 62 16.68 6.23 2.39
N VAL A 63 16.86 5.04 1.81
CA VAL A 63 16.78 4.86 0.35
C VAL A 63 15.34 5.01 -0.12
N ARG A 64 14.36 4.44 0.62
CA ARG A 64 12.93 4.59 0.30
C ARG A 64 12.49 6.05 0.34
N GLU A 65 12.85 6.80 1.38
CA GLU A 65 12.52 8.23 1.51
C GLU A 65 13.08 9.04 0.33
N ARG A 66 14.36 8.86 0.01
CA ARG A 66 14.97 9.54 -1.13
C ARG A 66 14.28 9.22 -2.46
N LEU A 67 13.97 7.96 -2.71
CA LEU A 67 13.28 7.53 -3.94
C LEU A 67 11.85 8.04 -3.97
N HIS A 68 11.13 8.02 -2.86
CA HIS A 68 9.80 8.59 -2.73
C HIS A 68 9.78 10.08 -3.12
N ASP A 69 10.68 10.89 -2.55
CA ASP A 69 10.72 12.33 -2.82
C ASP A 69 11.11 12.61 -4.28
N TRP A 70 12.01 11.78 -4.84
CA TRP A 70 12.36 11.85 -6.25
C TRP A 70 11.14 11.52 -7.13
N LEU A 71 10.41 10.45 -6.84
CA LEU A 71 9.24 10.02 -7.61
C LEU A 71 8.14 11.09 -7.59
N LEU A 72 7.84 11.69 -6.44
CA LEU A 72 6.86 12.77 -6.34
C LEU A 72 7.23 13.99 -7.18
N SER A 73 8.53 14.22 -7.41
CA SER A 73 9.02 15.40 -8.17
C SER A 73 9.15 15.15 -9.68
N HIS A 74 9.30 13.88 -10.12
CA HIS A 74 9.69 13.57 -11.50
C HIS A 74 8.77 12.56 -12.21
N ALA A 75 7.83 11.94 -11.51
CA ALA A 75 6.86 11.01 -12.08
C ALA A 75 5.43 11.55 -11.88
N ARG A 76 4.47 11.02 -12.63
CA ARG A 76 3.06 11.24 -12.32
C ARG A 76 2.66 10.21 -11.25
N VAL A 77 2.25 10.69 -10.10
CA VAL A 77 1.95 9.88 -8.92
C VAL A 77 0.56 10.20 -8.41
N ALA A 78 -0.23 9.18 -8.14
CA ALA A 78 -1.46 9.30 -7.36
C ALA A 78 -1.42 8.35 -6.17
N ILE A 79 -1.98 8.79 -5.04
CA ILE A 79 -2.00 8.05 -3.79
C ILE A 79 -3.42 8.07 -3.26
N ALA A 80 -3.96 6.89 -2.96
CA ALA A 80 -5.29 6.77 -2.41
C ALA A 80 -5.35 5.80 -1.24
N HIS A 81 -6.38 5.97 -0.43
CA HIS A 81 -6.58 5.18 0.77
C HIS A 81 -7.99 4.59 0.80
N ALA A 82 -8.13 3.44 1.46
CA ALA A 82 -9.41 3.03 2.02
C ALA A 82 -9.31 3.10 3.55
N SER A 83 -10.32 3.71 4.15
CA SER A 83 -10.40 3.97 5.60
C SER A 83 -10.61 2.69 6.40
N VAL A 84 -10.47 2.79 7.72
CA VAL A 84 -10.78 1.69 8.64
C VAL A 84 -12.25 1.25 8.51
N ASP A 85 -13.18 2.19 8.39
CA ASP A 85 -14.61 1.88 8.23
C ASP A 85 -14.90 1.16 6.90
N GLU A 86 -14.21 1.56 5.82
CA GLU A 86 -14.30 0.87 4.53
C GLU A 86 -13.69 -0.54 4.60
N ILE A 87 -12.59 -0.73 5.31
CA ILE A 87 -11.99 -2.06 5.54
C ILE A 87 -12.95 -2.95 6.31
N ASP A 88 -13.55 -2.44 7.38
CA ASP A 88 -14.48 -3.20 8.22
C ASP A 88 -15.79 -3.54 7.47
N SER A 89 -16.24 -2.67 6.57
CA SER A 89 -17.46 -2.87 5.77
C SER A 89 -17.25 -3.78 4.56
N LEU A 90 -16.13 -3.66 3.85
CA LEU A 90 -15.88 -4.31 2.57
C LEU A 90 -15.02 -5.58 2.66
N ASN A 91 -14.32 -5.80 3.75
CA ASN A 91 -13.14 -6.61 3.98
C ASN A 91 -11.87 -6.04 3.33
N ILE A 92 -10.70 -6.53 3.81
CA ILE A 92 -9.39 -5.98 3.41
C ILE A 92 -9.06 -6.14 1.93
N LEU A 93 -9.50 -7.23 1.28
CA LEU A 93 -9.27 -7.45 -0.15
C LEU A 93 -10.01 -6.40 -0.99
N ARG A 94 -11.30 -6.21 -0.70
CA ARG A 94 -12.13 -5.22 -1.41
C ARG A 94 -11.67 -3.80 -1.14
N ALA A 95 -11.28 -3.49 0.09
CA ALA A 95 -10.74 -2.18 0.47
C ALA A 95 -9.40 -1.88 -0.22
N SER A 96 -8.48 -2.88 -0.35
CA SER A 96 -7.25 -2.69 -1.13
C SER A 96 -7.55 -2.40 -2.59
N HIS A 97 -8.47 -3.13 -3.21
CA HIS A 97 -8.89 -2.89 -4.59
C HIS A 97 -9.51 -1.49 -4.75
N LEU A 98 -10.34 -1.05 -3.80
CA LEU A 98 -10.92 0.30 -3.81
C LEU A 98 -9.84 1.39 -3.76
N ALA A 99 -8.80 1.22 -2.94
CA ALA A 99 -7.69 2.15 -2.89
C ALA A 99 -6.92 2.18 -4.23
N MET A 100 -6.68 1.02 -4.85
CA MET A 100 -6.06 0.94 -6.18
C MET A 100 -6.93 1.61 -7.26
N GLU A 101 -8.22 1.33 -7.28
CA GLU A 101 -9.19 1.93 -8.22
C GLU A 101 -9.17 3.47 -8.13
N ARG A 102 -9.13 4.02 -6.91
CA ARG A 102 -9.03 5.47 -6.66
C ARG A 102 -7.72 6.07 -7.19
N ALA A 103 -6.58 5.42 -6.91
CA ALA A 103 -5.29 5.89 -7.39
C ALA A 103 -5.18 5.84 -8.92
N VAL A 104 -5.68 4.78 -9.55
CA VAL A 104 -5.72 4.65 -11.02
C VAL A 104 -6.66 5.70 -11.63
N ALA A 105 -7.84 5.91 -11.05
CA ALA A 105 -8.79 6.91 -11.55
C ALA A 105 -8.23 8.34 -11.55
N GLU A 106 -7.42 8.69 -10.53
CA GLU A 106 -6.77 10.01 -10.44
C GLU A 106 -5.72 10.22 -11.55
N LEU A 107 -4.93 9.20 -11.89
CA LEU A 107 -3.94 9.28 -12.97
C LEU A 107 -4.53 9.13 -14.36
N SER A 108 -5.64 8.41 -14.48
CA SER A 108 -6.30 8.06 -15.74
C SER A 108 -5.33 7.49 -16.79
N PRO A 109 -4.61 6.37 -16.50
CA PRO A 109 -3.73 5.73 -17.47
C PRO A 109 -4.53 4.96 -18.54
N ASP A 110 -3.86 4.61 -19.64
CA ASP A 110 -4.44 3.71 -20.65
C ASP A 110 -4.31 2.24 -20.25
N HIS A 111 -3.27 1.93 -19.48
CA HIS A 111 -2.98 0.58 -19.00
C HIS A 111 -2.40 0.58 -17.59
N ALA A 112 -2.85 -0.35 -16.74
CA ALA A 112 -2.37 -0.51 -15.38
C ALA A 112 -1.69 -1.88 -15.18
N LEU A 113 -0.47 -1.85 -14.66
CA LEU A 113 0.29 -3.02 -14.21
C LEU A 113 0.05 -3.15 -12.70
N ILE A 114 -0.67 -4.19 -12.28
CA ILE A 114 -1.12 -4.37 -10.90
C ILE A 114 -0.24 -5.39 -10.19
N ASP A 115 0.30 -5.07 -9.00
CA ASP A 115 0.97 -6.08 -8.19
C ASP A 115 0.00 -7.17 -7.73
N GLY A 116 0.48 -8.42 -7.74
CA GLY A 116 -0.31 -9.57 -7.32
C GLY A 116 -0.94 -10.36 -8.46
N ASN A 117 -1.99 -11.10 -8.14
CA ASN A 117 -2.66 -12.05 -9.04
C ASN A 117 -4.13 -11.67 -9.36
N MET A 118 -4.59 -10.51 -8.89
CA MET A 118 -5.98 -10.08 -9.05
C MET A 118 -6.02 -8.64 -9.60
N ILE A 119 -6.94 -8.41 -10.52
CA ILE A 119 -7.20 -7.08 -11.08
C ILE A 119 -8.44 -6.52 -10.37
N PRO A 120 -8.38 -5.28 -9.82
CA PRO A 120 -9.57 -4.58 -9.34
C PRO A 120 -10.65 -4.45 -10.44
N ARG A 121 -11.92 -4.46 -10.06
CA ARG A 121 -13.01 -4.57 -11.02
C ARG A 121 -13.31 -3.29 -11.81
N ASN A 122 -13.05 -2.11 -11.17
CA ASN A 122 -13.51 -0.82 -11.69
C ASN A 122 -12.32 0.10 -12.02
N LEU A 123 -11.32 -0.40 -12.76
CA LEU A 123 -10.13 0.40 -13.10
C LEU A 123 -10.36 1.44 -14.21
N GLY A 124 -11.32 1.22 -15.11
CA GLY A 124 -11.60 2.13 -16.22
C GLY A 124 -10.57 2.13 -17.35
N CYS A 125 -9.56 1.25 -17.30
CA CYS A 125 -8.50 1.10 -18.31
C CYS A 125 -8.13 -0.37 -18.50
N GLY A 126 -7.31 -0.67 -19.52
CA GLY A 126 -6.67 -1.98 -19.67
C GLY A 126 -5.81 -2.31 -18.45
N ALA A 127 -5.71 -3.59 -18.07
CA ALA A 127 -4.90 -3.95 -16.91
C ALA A 127 -4.28 -5.35 -17.02
N GLN A 128 -3.11 -5.51 -16.39
CA GLN A 128 -2.42 -6.79 -16.25
C GLN A 128 -1.98 -7.00 -14.80
N ALA A 129 -2.32 -8.15 -14.22
CA ALA A 129 -1.81 -8.56 -12.91
C ALA A 129 -0.44 -9.22 -13.05
N ILE A 130 0.51 -8.84 -12.20
CA ILE A 130 1.89 -9.35 -12.21
C ILE A 130 2.26 -9.83 -10.83
N VAL A 131 2.33 -11.14 -10.66
CA VAL A 131 2.72 -11.75 -9.37
C VAL A 131 4.15 -11.33 -9.02
N LYS A 132 4.34 -10.77 -7.81
CA LYS A 132 5.59 -10.14 -7.35
C LYS A 132 6.06 -9.05 -8.31
N GLY A 133 5.12 -8.23 -8.76
CA GLY A 133 5.36 -7.17 -9.71
C GLY A 133 6.33 -6.11 -9.19
N ASP A 134 6.31 -5.84 -7.88
CA ASP A 134 7.26 -4.98 -7.16
C ASP A 134 8.73 -5.37 -7.33
N ALA A 135 9.01 -6.65 -7.60
CA ALA A 135 10.35 -7.18 -7.88
C ALA A 135 10.63 -7.36 -9.39
N ARG A 136 9.69 -7.02 -10.30
CA ARG A 136 9.76 -7.34 -11.73
C ARG A 136 9.51 -6.13 -12.66
N SER A 137 8.63 -5.22 -12.28
CA SER A 137 8.26 -4.01 -13.03
C SER A 137 8.75 -2.77 -12.27
N LEU A 138 9.43 -1.87 -12.95
CA LEU A 138 9.94 -0.64 -12.34
C LEU A 138 8.81 0.29 -11.89
N SER A 139 7.71 0.36 -12.64
CA SER A 139 6.56 1.19 -12.26
C SER A 139 5.84 0.64 -11.02
N ILE A 140 5.72 -0.69 -10.89
CA ILE A 140 5.15 -1.31 -9.68
C ILE A 140 6.10 -1.12 -8.50
N ALA A 141 7.42 -1.29 -8.68
CA ALA A 141 8.41 -1.02 -7.64
C ALA A 141 8.34 0.44 -7.15
N ALA A 142 8.17 1.40 -8.06
CA ALA A 142 7.96 2.79 -7.72
C ALA A 142 6.67 2.99 -6.91
N ALA A 143 5.56 2.39 -7.32
CA ALA A 143 4.29 2.43 -6.59
C ALA A 143 4.41 1.83 -5.18
N SER A 144 5.11 0.70 -5.04
CA SER A 144 5.41 0.05 -3.75
C SER A 144 6.13 0.99 -2.79
N ILE A 145 7.16 1.72 -3.28
CA ILE A 145 7.92 2.69 -2.48
C ILE A 145 7.01 3.85 -2.05
N VAL A 146 6.25 4.43 -2.98
CA VAL A 146 5.36 5.57 -2.70
C VAL A 146 4.29 5.19 -1.68
N ALA A 147 3.59 4.09 -1.89
CA ALA A 147 2.57 3.61 -0.97
C ALA A 147 3.16 3.33 0.42
N LYS A 148 4.33 2.68 0.49
CA LYS A 148 5.00 2.32 1.75
C LYS A 148 5.40 3.54 2.56
N VAL A 149 6.11 4.50 1.97
CA VAL A 149 6.55 5.70 2.68
C VAL A 149 5.36 6.53 3.15
N THR A 150 4.39 6.74 2.27
CA THR A 150 3.19 7.50 2.61
C THR A 150 2.44 6.86 3.79
N ARG A 151 2.23 5.54 3.75
CA ARG A 151 1.52 4.87 4.84
C ARG A 151 2.30 4.88 6.14
N ASP A 152 3.61 4.71 6.10
CA ASP A 152 4.44 4.74 7.31
C ASP A 152 4.36 6.13 7.97
N ARG A 153 4.37 7.22 7.21
CA ARG A 153 4.16 8.59 7.72
C ARG A 153 2.80 8.74 8.40
N ILE A 154 1.72 8.23 7.78
CA ILE A 154 0.39 8.20 8.42
C ILE A 154 0.42 7.46 9.76
N MET A 155 1.10 6.33 9.83
CA MET A 155 1.17 5.56 11.08
C MET A 155 2.01 6.24 12.17
N VAL A 156 3.02 7.03 11.80
CA VAL A 156 3.75 7.90 12.74
C VAL A 156 2.85 8.99 13.30
N ASP A 157 2.05 9.65 12.44
CA ASP A 157 1.10 10.69 12.88
C ASP A 157 0.01 10.10 13.80
N LEU A 158 -0.50 8.92 13.49
CA LEU A 158 -1.45 8.20 14.34
C LEU A 158 -0.83 7.78 15.68
N ALA A 159 0.46 7.44 15.70
CA ALA A 159 1.16 7.11 16.93
C ALA A 159 1.27 8.31 17.90
N GLN A 160 1.34 9.53 17.38
CA GLN A 160 1.31 10.75 18.19
C GLN A 160 -0.08 11.00 18.79
N GLN A 161 -1.14 10.72 18.01
CA GLN A 161 -2.52 10.90 18.47
C GLN A 161 -2.96 9.81 19.47
N TYR A 162 -2.44 8.60 19.33
CA TYR A 162 -2.74 7.43 20.15
C TYR A 162 -1.44 6.79 20.65
N PRO A 163 -0.75 7.38 21.64
CA PRO A 163 0.53 6.87 22.14
C PRO A 163 0.37 5.53 22.86
N GLY A 164 1.45 4.75 22.87
CA GLY A 164 1.52 3.48 23.61
C GLY A 164 1.37 2.23 22.74
N TYR A 165 0.82 2.32 21.52
CA TYR A 165 0.68 1.15 20.63
C TYR A 165 1.94 0.84 19.80
N GLY A 166 2.94 1.72 19.80
CA GLY A 166 4.21 1.56 19.11
C GLY A 166 4.10 1.62 17.59
N TRP A 167 3.09 2.31 17.03
CA TRP A 167 2.81 2.35 15.60
C TRP A 167 3.90 3.05 14.79
N GLU A 168 4.67 3.92 15.41
CA GLU A 168 5.86 4.54 14.81
C GLU A 168 6.95 3.52 14.42
N ARG A 169 6.90 2.31 15.01
CA ARG A 169 7.85 1.21 14.74
C ARG A 169 7.19 0.04 14.05
N ASN A 170 6.00 -0.35 14.52
CA ASN A 170 5.31 -1.54 14.02
C ASN A 170 4.33 -1.26 12.89
N ALA A 171 4.12 0.02 12.51
CA ALA A 171 3.20 0.46 11.44
C ALA A 171 1.79 -0.17 11.54
N GLY A 172 1.34 -0.47 12.78
CA GLY A 172 0.04 -1.09 13.07
C GLY A 172 0.00 -2.62 12.96
N TYR A 173 1.11 -3.29 12.65
CA TYR A 173 1.17 -4.75 12.60
C TYR A 173 0.98 -5.40 13.98
N PRO A 174 0.47 -6.65 14.04
CA PRO A 174 0.17 -7.38 15.30
C PRO A 174 1.44 -7.89 16.00
N THR A 175 2.36 -6.99 16.33
CA THR A 175 3.53 -7.31 17.15
C THR A 175 3.12 -7.58 18.59
N LYS A 176 3.99 -8.24 19.36
CA LYS A 176 3.75 -8.47 20.80
C LYS A 176 3.44 -7.17 21.54
N THR A 177 4.18 -6.09 21.24
CA THR A 177 3.95 -4.76 21.81
C THR A 177 2.55 -4.23 21.47
N HIS A 178 2.12 -4.32 20.20
CA HIS A 178 0.81 -3.83 19.79
C HIS A 178 -0.32 -4.66 20.41
N LEU A 179 -0.19 -5.99 20.45
CA LEU A 179 -1.18 -6.87 21.08
C LEU A 179 -1.28 -6.63 22.60
N GLN A 180 -0.17 -6.39 23.28
CA GLN A 180 -0.18 -6.03 24.71
C GLN A 180 -0.84 -4.66 24.91
N ALA A 181 -0.52 -3.67 24.09
CA ALA A 181 -1.13 -2.34 24.16
C ALA A 181 -2.66 -2.39 23.96
N LEU A 182 -3.15 -3.27 23.09
CA LEU A 182 -4.59 -3.50 22.94
C LEU A 182 -5.25 -4.03 24.25
N LEU A 183 -4.54 -4.84 25.02
CA LEU A 183 -5.04 -5.32 26.34
C LEU A 183 -4.99 -4.20 27.37
N ASP A 184 -3.93 -3.40 27.37
CA ASP A 184 -3.68 -2.38 28.39
C ASP A 184 -4.51 -1.10 28.18
N PHE A 185 -4.65 -0.65 26.92
CA PHE A 185 -5.29 0.63 26.55
C PHE A 185 -6.62 0.47 25.79
N GLY A 186 -6.96 -0.76 25.38
CA GLY A 186 -8.17 -1.03 24.62
C GLY A 186 -8.06 -0.69 23.11
N VAL A 187 -9.22 -0.56 22.48
CA VAL A 187 -9.37 -0.34 21.05
C VAL A 187 -9.63 1.13 20.75
N THR A 188 -8.87 1.72 19.83
CA THR A 188 -9.07 3.11 19.37
C THR A 188 -9.96 3.15 18.11
N PRO A 189 -10.48 4.33 17.69
CA PRO A 189 -11.26 4.47 16.46
C PRO A 189 -10.52 4.08 15.18
N VAL A 190 -9.19 4.08 15.19
CA VAL A 190 -8.37 3.71 14.03
C VAL A 190 -7.96 2.24 13.99
N HIS A 191 -8.44 1.42 14.94
CA HIS A 191 -8.30 -0.04 14.86
C HIS A 191 -9.39 -0.68 13.99
N ARG A 192 -9.01 -1.70 13.24
CA ARG A 192 -9.89 -2.48 12.35
C ARG A 192 -10.67 -3.51 13.15
N ARG A 193 -11.93 -3.21 13.43
CA ARG A 193 -12.81 -4.01 14.31
C ARG A 193 -13.13 -5.39 13.76
N SER A 194 -13.09 -5.56 12.43
CA SER A 194 -13.29 -6.84 11.75
C SER A 194 -12.09 -7.79 11.86
N PHE A 195 -10.91 -7.30 12.29
CA PHE A 195 -9.72 -8.13 12.42
C PHE A 195 -9.73 -8.91 13.74
N GLY A 196 -9.44 -10.21 13.67
CA GLY A 196 -9.59 -11.14 14.79
C GLY A 196 -9.05 -10.65 16.14
N PRO A 197 -7.79 -10.20 16.26
CA PRO A 197 -7.27 -9.70 17.55
C PRO A 197 -8.05 -8.52 18.12
N VAL A 198 -8.48 -7.58 17.28
CA VAL A 198 -9.28 -6.41 17.70
C VAL A 198 -10.70 -6.83 18.05
N HIS A 199 -11.31 -7.67 17.23
CA HIS A 199 -12.65 -8.20 17.45
C HIS A 199 -12.75 -8.96 18.78
N ASN A 200 -11.77 -9.80 19.09
CA ASN A 200 -11.74 -10.56 20.35
C ASN A 200 -11.71 -9.67 21.59
N ILE A 201 -10.94 -8.58 21.58
CA ILE A 201 -10.91 -7.60 22.68
C ILE A 201 -12.28 -6.94 22.86
N LEU A 202 -12.93 -6.53 21.78
CA LEU A 202 -14.27 -5.93 21.82
C LEU A 202 -15.35 -6.89 22.34
N CYS A 203 -15.22 -8.19 22.05
CA CYS A 203 -16.15 -9.21 22.55
C CYS A 203 -15.92 -9.54 24.03
N GLN A 204 -14.69 -9.57 24.51
CA GLN A 204 -14.37 -9.84 25.92
C GLN A 204 -14.91 -8.73 26.83
N GLY A 205 -14.87 -7.45 26.40
CA GLY A 205 -15.45 -6.33 27.15
C GLY A 205 -16.98 -6.37 27.32
N LYS A 206 -17.69 -7.16 26.50
CA LYS A 206 -19.15 -7.34 26.61
C LYS A 206 -19.56 -8.44 27.61
N SER A 207 -18.65 -9.30 28.02
CA SER A 207 -18.93 -10.45 28.91
C SER A 207 -18.91 -10.10 30.40
N VAL A 208 -18.63 -8.86 30.79
CA VAL A 208 -18.48 -8.43 32.21
C VAL A 208 -19.73 -7.67 32.72
N THR A 209 -20.78 -7.53 31.88
CA THR A 209 -22.04 -6.89 32.31
C THR A 209 -23.22 -7.84 32.04
N SER A 210 -23.35 -8.86 32.94
CA SER A 210 -24.59 -9.61 33.18
C SER A 210 -24.61 -10.13 34.60
#